data_e9e397f3173b91686baa7f304216d637
#
_entry.id   e9e397f3173b91686baa7f304216d637
#
_cell.length_a   1.000
_cell.length_b   1.000
_cell.length_c   1.000
_cell.angle_alpha   90.00
_cell.angle_beta   90.00
_cell.angle_gamma   90.00
#
_symmetry.space_group_name_H-M   'P 1'
#
loop_
_entity.id
_entity.type
_entity.pdbx_description
1 polymer ?
#
loop_
_entity_poly.entity_id
_entity_poly.type
_entity_poly.pdbx_seq_one_letter_code
_entity_poly.pdbx_strand_id
1 'polypeptide(L)'
;ATELGLLVGVDEEGGAIVRLPRSAATVFPGNMALGAAYEGCHDDMLAYEQGVVLAREVAAVGFNLNFTPVVDVNSNPLNPVINVRAFGDDVPTISLLGRRTLQGMASQGVIGAFKHFPGHGNTATDTHLGLGVVNTSREEAYAIDLAPYRQAIEAGEAPEMIMTAHIQYPSLDSTLILTNTGEQIIAPATMSRKIQHDILRGELGFQGVTVTDAMDMKAIAHFFGQADATIKAFQADVDIAVMPTEFRSASEAHLLPELIDQVVAAVESGLIDRQELDLSVMRIVQLKLRNGISAEQSGPSQPDLSVIGCSAHRVVERSITEKSITLIRNECALLPLQSRCKQIFILTPVQEQAEAIRRRFVEAGYPVMQLNSACLENSSWADLKRAICAADTLILGTASTRVSAVVRNADPDKEGPHSDLQRIRFALEYAKTHGKAAIHLTMRSPYDVVSFDDLVDATLATYSFHGYDGGLRGPSLPVAVDVILGRQAPQGCL
;
A
#
# COMPACT_ATOMS: atom_id res chain seq x y z
N ALA A 1 -8.82 33.75 14.76
CA ALA A 1 -8.00 32.59 15.06
C ALA A 1 -8.91 31.55 15.69
N THR A 2 -8.98 30.38 15.14
CA THR A 2 -9.77 29.25 15.69
C THR A 2 -9.00 28.71 16.90
N GLU A 3 -9.68 28.39 17.99
CA GLU A 3 -9.11 27.67 19.15
C GLU A 3 -8.74 26.22 18.83
N LEU A 4 -9.16 25.74 17.64
CA LEU A 4 -8.89 24.40 17.15
C LEU A 4 -7.62 24.36 16.28
N GLY A 5 -6.78 23.35 16.49
CA GLY A 5 -5.60 23.07 15.70
C GLY A 5 -5.91 22.49 14.31
N LEU A 6 -4.88 22.33 13.51
CA LEU A 6 -4.98 21.71 12.17
C LEU A 6 -4.98 20.19 12.26
N LEU A 7 -5.70 19.53 11.35
CA LEU A 7 -5.44 18.15 10.97
C LEU A 7 -4.25 18.13 10.02
N VAL A 8 -3.18 17.48 10.42
CA VAL A 8 -1.95 17.33 9.62
C VAL A 8 -1.78 15.87 9.27
N GLY A 9 -2.10 15.54 8.03
CA GLY A 9 -2.19 14.17 7.55
C GLY A 9 -1.00 13.72 6.71
N VAL A 10 -0.77 12.40 6.71
CA VAL A 10 0.26 11.74 5.91
C VAL A 10 -0.22 10.37 5.46
N ASP A 11 0.34 9.85 4.35
CA ASP A 11 0.23 8.46 3.92
C ASP A 11 1.46 7.67 4.36
N GLU A 12 1.44 7.14 5.57
CA GLU A 12 2.46 6.24 6.09
C GLU A 12 1.82 4.88 6.35
N GLU A 13 1.61 4.10 5.25
CA GLU A 13 0.93 2.80 5.32
C GLU A 13 1.85 1.68 5.85
N GLY A 14 3.16 1.92 5.77
CA GLY A 14 4.15 0.87 5.82
C GLY A 14 4.28 0.17 4.45
N GLY A 15 5.27 -0.67 4.25
CA GLY A 15 5.46 -1.38 2.98
C GLY A 15 5.74 -0.48 1.79
N ALA A 16 4.85 -0.51 0.79
CA ALA A 16 5.07 0.20 -0.48
C ALA A 16 4.88 1.73 -0.37
N ILE A 17 3.92 2.17 0.43
CA ILE A 17 3.57 3.59 0.58
C ILE A 17 4.08 4.10 1.92
N VAL A 18 5.10 4.95 1.86
CA VAL A 18 5.73 5.59 3.01
C VAL A 18 6.18 7.01 2.63
N ARG A 19 6.26 7.90 3.62
CA ARG A 19 6.75 9.26 3.45
C ARG A 19 7.93 9.56 4.37
N LEU A 20 8.03 8.86 5.50
CA LEU A 20 9.21 8.95 6.34
C LEU A 20 10.42 8.31 5.64
N PRO A 21 11.64 8.86 5.82
CA PRO A 21 12.85 8.32 5.16
C PRO A 21 13.10 6.87 5.61
N ARG A 22 13.09 5.93 4.69
CA ARG A 22 13.35 4.50 4.96
C ARG A 22 14.70 4.23 5.64
N SER A 23 15.68 5.10 5.41
CA SER A 23 17.00 5.01 6.06
C SER A 23 16.95 5.28 7.57
N ALA A 24 15.94 5.97 8.05
CA ALA A 24 15.76 6.32 9.47
C ALA A 24 14.57 5.59 10.10
N ALA A 25 13.40 5.66 9.50
CA ALA A 25 12.15 5.13 10.02
C ALA A 25 12.09 3.59 10.01
N THR A 26 11.12 3.04 10.71
CA THR A 26 10.78 1.62 10.68
C THR A 26 10.21 1.26 9.30
N VAL A 27 10.64 0.15 8.71
CA VAL A 27 10.27 -0.29 7.36
C VAL A 27 9.51 -1.60 7.43
N PHE A 28 8.21 -1.52 7.62
CA PHE A 28 7.36 -2.71 7.61
C PHE A 28 7.33 -3.38 6.23
N PRO A 29 7.14 -4.71 6.16
CA PRO A 29 7.03 -5.42 4.89
C PRO A 29 5.73 -5.11 4.14
N GLY A 30 4.74 -4.53 4.80
CA GLY A 30 3.46 -4.13 4.24
C GLY A 30 2.28 -4.97 4.72
N ASN A 31 1.06 -4.53 4.37
CA ASN A 31 -0.16 -5.14 4.91
C ASN A 31 -0.35 -6.59 4.43
N MET A 32 -0.02 -6.92 3.17
CA MET A 32 -0.15 -8.30 2.69
C MET A 32 0.80 -9.26 3.44
N ALA A 33 2.00 -8.78 3.81
CA ALA A 33 2.89 -9.53 4.68
C ALA A 33 2.27 -9.75 6.07
N LEU A 34 1.62 -8.73 6.61
CA LEU A 34 0.94 -8.82 7.90
C LEU A 34 -0.26 -9.78 7.84
N GLY A 35 -1.03 -9.76 6.74
CA GLY A 35 -2.08 -10.74 6.48
C GLY A 35 -1.53 -12.16 6.45
N ALA A 36 -0.47 -12.40 5.66
CA ALA A 36 0.18 -13.70 5.59
C ALA A 36 0.74 -14.18 6.94
N ALA A 37 1.27 -13.25 7.75
CA ALA A 37 1.72 -13.57 9.12
C ALA A 37 0.53 -13.98 10.00
N TYR A 38 -0.58 -13.25 9.93
CA TYR A 38 -1.79 -13.57 10.67
C TYR A 38 -2.37 -14.93 10.26
N GLU A 39 -2.50 -15.22 8.98
CA GLU A 39 -3.00 -16.53 8.50
C GLU A 39 -2.12 -17.70 8.99
N GLY A 40 -0.82 -17.46 9.15
CA GLY A 40 0.11 -18.48 9.64
C GLY A 40 0.12 -18.67 11.17
N CYS A 41 -0.18 -17.63 11.96
CA CYS A 41 -0.05 -17.69 13.43
C CYS A 41 -1.28 -17.25 14.22
N HIS A 42 -2.28 -16.66 13.59
CA HIS A 42 -3.52 -16.12 14.18
C HIS A 42 -3.27 -15.08 15.31
N ASP A 43 -2.18 -14.31 15.18
CA ASP A 43 -1.79 -13.27 16.14
C ASP A 43 -2.18 -11.88 15.61
N ASP A 44 -3.38 -11.41 15.97
CA ASP A 44 -3.90 -10.11 15.55
C ASP A 44 -3.22 -8.92 16.26
N MET A 45 -2.46 -9.18 17.33
CA MET A 45 -1.68 -8.16 18.01
C MET A 45 -0.56 -7.59 17.14
N LEU A 46 -0.10 -8.32 16.14
CA LEU A 46 0.88 -7.81 15.17
C LEU A 46 0.37 -6.56 14.43
N ALA A 47 -0.92 -6.52 14.09
CA ALA A 47 -1.55 -5.37 13.45
C ALA A 47 -1.68 -4.19 14.43
N TYR A 48 -2.03 -4.46 15.68
CA TYR A 48 -2.06 -3.45 16.73
C TYR A 48 -0.66 -2.82 16.94
N GLU A 49 0.37 -3.67 17.09
CA GLU A 49 1.75 -3.21 17.29
C GLU A 49 2.27 -2.41 16.09
N GLN A 50 1.96 -2.83 14.84
CA GLN A 50 2.26 -2.03 13.65
C GLN A 50 1.60 -0.65 13.74
N GLY A 51 0.32 -0.59 14.10
CA GLY A 51 -0.43 0.66 14.28
C GLY A 51 0.21 1.57 15.33
N VAL A 52 0.64 1.02 16.48
CA VAL A 52 1.36 1.77 17.53
C VAL A 52 2.65 2.37 16.99
N VAL A 53 3.45 1.58 16.27
CA VAL A 53 4.76 2.05 15.75
C VAL A 53 4.56 3.14 14.70
N LEU A 54 3.68 2.92 13.71
CA LEU A 54 3.38 3.91 12.68
C LEU A 54 2.93 5.24 13.32
N ALA A 55 2.01 5.17 14.28
CA ALA A 55 1.51 6.37 14.96
C ALA A 55 2.59 7.12 15.73
N ARG A 56 3.44 6.43 16.48
CA ARG A 56 4.54 7.05 17.22
C ARG A 56 5.52 7.77 16.32
N GLU A 57 5.87 7.17 15.19
CA GLU A 57 6.85 7.75 14.27
C GLU A 57 6.28 8.96 13.53
N VAL A 58 5.03 8.91 13.06
CA VAL A 58 4.40 10.07 12.40
C VAL A 58 4.10 11.20 13.40
N ALA A 59 3.68 10.87 14.62
CA ALA A 59 3.47 11.88 15.68
C ALA A 59 4.76 12.60 16.07
N ALA A 60 5.89 11.89 16.11
CA ALA A 60 7.20 12.45 16.42
C ALA A 60 7.63 13.56 15.45
N VAL A 61 7.13 13.56 14.21
CA VAL A 61 7.39 14.59 13.21
C VAL A 61 6.22 15.56 13.02
N GLY A 62 5.19 15.50 13.87
CA GLY A 62 4.12 16.49 13.96
C GLY A 62 2.83 16.16 13.23
N PHE A 63 2.67 14.94 12.67
CA PHE A 63 1.39 14.50 12.11
C PHE A 63 0.46 14.01 13.22
N ASN A 64 -0.84 14.30 13.08
CA ASN A 64 -1.90 13.82 13.98
C ASN A 64 -2.96 12.98 13.27
N LEU A 65 -2.77 12.76 11.97
CA LEU A 65 -3.62 11.95 11.10
C LEU A 65 -2.73 11.12 10.17
N ASN A 66 -3.02 9.84 10.07
CA ASN A 66 -2.37 8.96 9.10
C ASN A 66 -3.44 8.25 8.27
N PHE A 67 -3.41 8.43 6.95
CA PHE A 67 -4.35 7.82 6.01
C PHE A 67 -4.03 6.33 5.82
N THR A 68 -4.26 5.54 6.85
CA THR A 68 -4.09 4.08 6.93
C THR A 68 -5.05 3.53 7.98
N PRO A 69 -5.43 2.24 7.93
CA PRO A 69 -5.01 1.21 7.01
C PRO A 69 -5.81 1.13 5.71
N VAL A 70 -5.23 0.47 4.70
CA VAL A 70 -5.94 0.06 3.48
C VAL A 70 -6.74 -1.19 3.81
N VAL A 71 -8.07 -1.09 3.68
CA VAL A 71 -9.02 -2.21 3.90
C VAL A 71 -9.69 -2.67 2.61
N ASP A 72 -9.13 -2.26 1.46
CA ASP A 72 -9.53 -2.81 0.17
C ASP A 72 -9.29 -4.33 0.14
N VAL A 73 -10.26 -5.07 -0.36
CA VAL A 73 -10.14 -6.53 -0.55
C VAL A 73 -9.50 -6.79 -1.90
N ASN A 74 -8.29 -7.36 -1.93
CA ASN A 74 -7.55 -7.56 -3.18
C ASN A 74 -8.09 -8.73 -3.99
N SER A 75 -9.37 -8.68 -4.38
CA SER A 75 -10.07 -9.73 -5.12
C SER A 75 -9.60 -9.89 -6.57
N ASN A 76 -8.83 -8.95 -7.09
CA ASN A 76 -8.21 -9.02 -8.40
C ASN A 76 -6.68 -9.04 -8.29
N PRO A 77 -6.01 -10.18 -8.55
CA PRO A 77 -4.55 -10.28 -8.48
C PRO A 77 -3.82 -9.40 -9.51
N LEU A 78 -4.52 -8.93 -10.54
CA LEU A 78 -3.99 -8.00 -11.56
C LEU A 78 -4.14 -6.52 -11.15
N ASN A 79 -4.68 -6.24 -9.97
CA ASN A 79 -4.83 -4.87 -9.48
C ASN A 79 -3.47 -4.18 -9.36
N PRO A 80 -3.23 -3.09 -10.11
CA PRO A 80 -1.93 -2.43 -10.12
C PRO A 80 -1.73 -1.44 -8.95
N VAL A 81 -2.81 -1.05 -8.26
CA VAL A 81 -2.83 0.02 -7.26
C VAL A 81 -2.81 -0.52 -5.84
N ILE A 82 -3.67 -1.47 -5.54
CA ILE A 82 -3.84 -2.05 -4.20
C ILE A 82 -2.83 -3.15 -3.96
N ASN A 83 -3.00 -4.32 -4.57
CA ASN A 83 -2.03 -5.42 -4.49
C ASN A 83 -1.50 -5.62 -3.06
N VAL A 84 -0.16 -5.55 -2.84
CA VAL A 84 0.48 -5.73 -1.51
C VAL A 84 0.11 -4.69 -0.45
N ARG A 85 -0.63 -3.65 -0.81
CA ARG A 85 -1.15 -2.67 0.15
C ARG A 85 -2.36 -3.20 0.93
N ALA A 86 -3.12 -4.16 0.38
CA ALA A 86 -4.19 -4.88 1.09
C ALA A 86 -3.59 -5.90 2.06
N PHE A 87 -4.35 -6.29 3.08
CA PHE A 87 -3.98 -7.41 3.97
C PHE A 87 -4.13 -8.78 3.28
N GLY A 88 -4.85 -8.85 2.16
CA GLY A 88 -5.13 -10.06 1.39
C GLY A 88 -6.44 -9.94 0.62
N ASP A 89 -7.15 -11.06 0.47
CA ASP A 89 -8.44 -11.16 -0.19
C ASP A 89 -9.54 -11.77 0.72
N ASP A 90 -9.18 -12.17 1.95
CA ASP A 90 -10.15 -12.66 2.94
C ASP A 90 -10.77 -11.51 3.74
N VAL A 91 -12.09 -11.32 3.57
CA VAL A 91 -12.83 -10.20 4.19
C VAL A 91 -12.74 -10.19 5.73
N PRO A 92 -12.97 -11.30 6.45
CA PRO A 92 -12.81 -11.38 7.90
C PRO A 92 -11.44 -10.93 8.39
N THR A 93 -10.37 -11.43 7.78
CA THR A 93 -8.98 -11.08 8.11
C THR A 93 -8.72 -9.60 7.88
N ILE A 94 -9.13 -9.05 6.74
CA ILE A 94 -8.95 -7.62 6.41
C ILE A 94 -9.68 -6.74 7.44
N SER A 95 -10.93 -7.08 7.75
CA SER A 95 -11.73 -6.34 8.74
C SER A 95 -11.09 -6.37 10.13
N LEU A 96 -10.61 -7.52 10.58
CA LEU A 96 -9.96 -7.68 11.87
C LEU A 96 -8.66 -6.88 11.94
N LEU A 97 -7.74 -7.10 11.00
CA LEU A 97 -6.43 -6.46 11.01
C LEU A 97 -6.53 -4.94 10.80
N GLY A 98 -7.47 -4.49 9.97
CA GLY A 98 -7.78 -3.07 9.81
C GLY A 98 -8.19 -2.42 11.14
N ARG A 99 -9.13 -3.02 11.87
CA ARG A 99 -9.57 -2.52 13.19
C ARG A 99 -8.44 -2.53 14.21
N ARG A 100 -7.62 -3.60 14.27
CA ARG A 100 -6.47 -3.68 15.16
C ARG A 100 -5.42 -2.61 14.88
N THR A 101 -5.14 -2.34 13.61
CA THR A 101 -4.23 -1.25 13.22
C THR A 101 -4.76 0.11 13.71
N LEU A 102 -6.05 0.40 13.50
CA LEU A 102 -6.67 1.63 14.02
C LEU A 102 -6.60 1.74 15.55
N GLN A 103 -6.88 0.65 16.27
CA GLN A 103 -6.78 0.62 17.73
C GLN A 103 -5.36 0.95 18.20
N GLY A 104 -4.35 0.38 17.52
CA GLY A 104 -2.94 0.68 17.79
C GLY A 104 -2.63 2.16 17.59
N MET A 105 -3.09 2.75 16.48
CA MET A 105 -2.89 4.17 16.18
C MET A 105 -3.61 5.09 17.17
N ALA A 106 -4.87 4.81 17.45
CA ALA A 106 -5.67 5.59 18.41
C ALA A 106 -5.07 5.58 19.81
N SER A 107 -4.45 4.47 20.23
CA SER A 107 -3.76 4.36 21.53
C SER A 107 -2.59 5.34 21.66
N GLN A 108 -2.09 5.88 20.55
CA GLN A 108 -1.01 6.87 20.49
C GLN A 108 -1.51 8.27 20.11
N GLY A 109 -2.84 8.49 20.06
CA GLY A 109 -3.43 9.78 19.75
C GLY A 109 -3.31 10.22 18.30
N VAL A 110 -3.12 9.27 17.37
CA VAL A 110 -3.12 9.53 15.92
C VAL A 110 -4.40 8.98 15.30
N ILE A 111 -5.11 9.84 14.57
CA ILE A 111 -6.31 9.47 13.84
C ILE A 111 -5.94 8.60 12.66
N GLY A 112 -6.62 7.46 12.49
CA GLY A 112 -6.50 6.62 11.31
C GLY A 112 -7.70 6.76 10.38
N ALA A 113 -7.53 6.34 9.13
CA ALA A 113 -8.59 6.34 8.13
C ALA A 113 -8.65 5.01 7.37
N PHE A 114 -9.83 4.39 7.30
CA PHE A 114 -10.07 3.28 6.38
C PHE A 114 -10.12 3.81 4.95
N LYS A 115 -9.51 3.09 4.01
CA LYS A 115 -9.49 3.46 2.59
C LYS A 115 -9.38 2.23 1.68
N HIS A 116 -9.89 2.33 0.45
CA HIS A 116 -10.48 3.47 -0.24
C HIS A 116 -11.97 3.18 -0.54
N PHE A 117 -12.87 3.81 0.17
CA PHE A 117 -14.32 3.56 0.06
C PHE A 117 -14.86 3.90 -1.34
N PRO A 118 -15.70 3.04 -1.97
CA PRO A 118 -16.38 1.86 -1.45
C PRO A 118 -15.58 0.55 -1.56
N GLY A 119 -14.36 0.55 -2.07
CA GLY A 119 -13.46 -0.58 -2.26
C GLY A 119 -12.80 -0.54 -3.63
N HIS A 120 -11.46 -0.51 -3.64
CA HIS A 120 -10.62 -0.35 -4.83
C HIS A 120 -9.98 -1.68 -5.28
N GLY A 121 -10.21 -2.77 -4.54
CA GLY A 121 -9.44 -4.01 -4.70
C GLY A 121 -9.69 -4.78 -5.99
N ASN A 122 -10.85 -4.58 -6.65
CA ASN A 122 -11.20 -5.26 -7.90
C ASN A 122 -10.80 -4.50 -9.16
N THR A 123 -10.27 -3.28 -9.08
CA THR A 123 -9.91 -2.51 -10.27
C THR A 123 -8.75 -3.13 -11.04
N ALA A 124 -8.83 -3.12 -12.38
CA ALA A 124 -7.76 -3.52 -13.28
C ALA A 124 -7.00 -2.32 -13.89
N THR A 125 -7.44 -1.10 -13.61
CA THR A 125 -6.88 0.14 -14.15
C THR A 125 -6.25 0.96 -13.02
N ASP A 126 -5.06 1.50 -13.28
CA ASP A 126 -4.39 2.42 -12.37
C ASP A 126 -5.08 3.79 -12.41
N THR A 127 -5.65 4.22 -11.29
CA THR A 127 -6.32 5.53 -11.15
C THR A 127 -5.38 6.73 -11.26
N HIS A 128 -4.06 6.51 -11.20
CA HIS A 128 -3.07 7.53 -11.55
C HIS A 128 -3.02 7.79 -13.07
N LEU A 129 -3.55 6.87 -13.88
CA LEU A 129 -3.58 6.98 -15.35
C LEU A 129 -4.97 7.31 -15.91
N GLY A 130 -6.05 7.07 -15.14
CA GLY A 130 -7.43 7.31 -15.54
C GLY A 130 -8.41 6.82 -14.48
N LEU A 131 -9.73 6.96 -14.75
CA LEU A 131 -10.76 6.45 -13.85
C LEU A 131 -10.78 4.91 -13.87
N GLY A 132 -10.52 4.30 -12.71
CA GLY A 132 -10.74 2.87 -12.51
C GLY A 132 -12.22 2.53 -12.46
N VAL A 133 -12.59 1.37 -13.00
CA VAL A 133 -13.99 0.88 -12.99
C VAL A 133 -14.04 -0.45 -12.26
N VAL A 134 -14.97 -0.59 -11.32
CA VAL A 134 -15.29 -1.86 -10.65
C VAL A 134 -16.59 -2.39 -11.24
N ASN A 135 -16.52 -3.55 -11.90
CA ASN A 135 -17.64 -4.15 -12.63
C ASN A 135 -18.23 -5.39 -11.91
N THR A 136 -18.31 -5.33 -10.58
CA THR A 136 -18.97 -6.37 -9.77
C THR A 136 -20.47 -6.09 -9.64
N SER A 137 -21.25 -7.10 -9.32
CA SER A 137 -22.68 -6.92 -8.98
C SER A 137 -22.83 -6.15 -7.67
N ARG A 138 -24.05 -5.63 -7.39
CA ARG A 138 -24.34 -4.98 -6.11
C ARG A 138 -24.17 -5.96 -4.95
N GLU A 139 -24.60 -7.20 -5.11
CA GLU A 139 -24.51 -8.26 -4.12
C GLU A 139 -23.06 -8.57 -3.78
N GLU A 140 -22.18 -8.68 -4.78
CA GLU A 140 -20.74 -8.88 -4.60
C GLU A 140 -20.10 -7.68 -3.93
N ALA A 141 -20.45 -6.45 -4.32
CA ALA A 141 -19.97 -5.24 -3.68
C ALA A 141 -20.25 -5.23 -2.17
N TYR A 142 -21.46 -5.60 -1.75
CA TYR A 142 -21.84 -5.68 -0.33
C TYR A 142 -21.18 -6.85 0.41
N ALA A 143 -20.93 -7.95 -0.28
CA ALA A 143 -20.32 -9.13 0.31
C ALA A 143 -18.79 -8.98 0.46
N ILE A 144 -18.15 -8.21 -0.41
CA ILE A 144 -16.69 -8.11 -0.52
C ILE A 144 -16.23 -6.68 -0.20
N ASP A 145 -16.49 -5.72 -1.09
CA ASP A 145 -15.83 -4.41 -1.04
C ASP A 145 -16.32 -3.53 0.13
N LEU A 146 -17.62 -3.53 0.40
CA LEU A 146 -18.24 -2.79 1.52
C LEU A 146 -18.15 -3.53 2.87
N ALA A 147 -17.87 -4.82 2.84
CA ALA A 147 -17.93 -5.66 4.03
C ALA A 147 -16.95 -5.24 5.15
N PRO A 148 -15.68 -4.85 4.91
CA PRO A 148 -14.79 -4.40 5.97
C PRO A 148 -15.33 -3.17 6.70
N TYR A 149 -15.90 -2.22 5.97
CA TYR A 149 -16.52 -1.01 6.55
C TYR A 149 -17.74 -1.36 7.39
N ARG A 150 -18.66 -2.16 6.81
CA ARG A 150 -19.88 -2.61 7.50
C ARG A 150 -19.54 -3.36 8.79
N GLN A 151 -18.63 -4.33 8.73
CA GLN A 151 -18.24 -5.13 9.91
C GLN A 151 -17.65 -4.27 11.02
N ALA A 152 -16.84 -3.25 10.69
CA ALA A 152 -16.29 -2.34 11.67
C ALA A 152 -17.37 -1.46 12.31
N ILE A 153 -18.33 -0.97 11.52
CA ILE A 153 -19.46 -0.16 12.02
C ILE A 153 -20.39 -0.99 12.92
N GLU A 154 -20.77 -2.19 12.46
CA GLU A 154 -21.65 -3.11 13.22
C GLU A 154 -21.02 -3.57 14.54
N ALA A 155 -19.68 -3.73 14.57
CA ALA A 155 -18.93 -4.06 15.77
C ALA A 155 -18.79 -2.88 16.76
N GLY A 156 -19.21 -1.66 16.40
CA GLY A 156 -18.98 -0.46 17.21
C GLY A 156 -17.52 0.00 17.22
N GLU A 157 -16.72 -0.48 16.27
CA GLU A 157 -15.29 -0.17 16.09
C GLU A 157 -15.06 0.58 14.77
N ALA A 158 -16.03 1.41 14.36
CA ALA A 158 -15.95 2.22 13.16
C ALA A 158 -14.71 3.15 13.20
N PRO A 159 -14.03 3.34 12.05
CA PRO A 159 -12.97 4.34 11.98
C PRO A 159 -13.54 5.75 12.25
N GLU A 160 -12.71 6.65 12.77
CA GLU A 160 -13.10 8.05 12.91
C GLU A 160 -13.14 8.77 11.56
N MET A 161 -12.41 8.25 10.57
CA MET A 161 -12.33 8.79 9.22
C MET A 161 -12.37 7.69 8.16
N ILE A 162 -13.04 7.97 7.04
CA ILE A 162 -13.04 7.12 5.83
C ILE A 162 -12.61 7.96 4.64
N MET A 163 -11.62 7.47 3.89
CA MET A 163 -11.17 8.07 2.64
C MET A 163 -11.89 7.44 1.44
N THR A 164 -12.43 8.30 0.56
CA THR A 164 -13.14 7.87 -0.65
C THR A 164 -12.19 7.56 -1.80
N ALA A 165 -12.62 6.71 -2.73
CA ALA A 165 -11.85 6.37 -3.93
C ALA A 165 -12.31 7.15 -5.17
N HIS A 166 -11.38 7.49 -6.06
CA HIS A 166 -11.66 8.07 -7.38
C HIS A 166 -11.92 6.96 -8.42
N ILE A 167 -12.92 6.13 -8.18
CA ILE A 167 -13.31 5.01 -9.04
C ILE A 167 -14.78 5.10 -9.44
N GLN A 168 -15.10 4.56 -10.58
CA GLN A 168 -16.48 4.36 -11.02
C GLN A 168 -16.99 3.00 -10.52
N TYR A 169 -18.19 2.97 -9.96
CA TYR A 169 -18.81 1.76 -9.44
C TYR A 169 -20.25 1.64 -9.94
N PRO A 170 -20.46 1.22 -11.22
CA PRO A 170 -21.76 1.29 -11.91
C PRO A 170 -22.90 0.54 -11.22
N SER A 171 -22.60 -0.56 -10.51
CA SER A 171 -23.61 -1.35 -9.79
C SER A 171 -24.09 -0.67 -8.50
N LEU A 172 -23.31 0.27 -7.94
CA LEU A 172 -23.72 1.08 -6.80
C LEU A 172 -24.35 2.39 -7.24
N ASP A 173 -23.76 3.06 -8.24
CA ASP A 173 -24.29 4.27 -8.83
C ASP A 173 -23.90 4.39 -10.32
N SER A 174 -24.92 4.52 -11.17
CA SER A 174 -24.76 4.74 -12.62
C SER A 174 -25.11 6.17 -13.06
N THR A 175 -25.20 7.11 -12.12
CA THR A 175 -25.49 8.52 -12.42
C THR A 175 -24.42 9.11 -13.31
N LEU A 176 -24.85 9.76 -14.40
CA LEU A 176 -23.94 10.44 -15.32
C LEU A 176 -23.72 11.88 -14.89
N ILE A 177 -22.46 12.30 -14.91
CA ILE A 177 -22.04 13.69 -14.66
C ILE A 177 -21.23 14.21 -15.84
N LEU A 178 -21.27 15.52 -16.05
CA LEU A 178 -20.51 16.19 -17.11
C LEU A 178 -19.08 16.47 -16.68
N THR A 179 -18.15 16.18 -17.56
CA THR A 179 -16.73 16.58 -17.45
C THR A 179 -16.53 18.03 -17.94
N ASN A 180 -15.35 18.58 -17.73
CA ASN A 180 -14.94 19.89 -18.24
C ASN A 180 -14.92 19.96 -19.80
N THR A 181 -14.84 18.81 -20.47
CA THR A 181 -14.91 18.72 -21.95
C THR A 181 -16.35 18.56 -22.47
N GLY A 182 -17.34 18.45 -21.59
CA GLY A 182 -18.75 18.19 -21.95
C GLY A 182 -19.07 16.72 -22.21
N GLU A 183 -18.15 15.80 -21.96
CA GLU A 183 -18.39 14.36 -22.00
C GLU A 183 -19.21 13.93 -20.77
N GLN A 184 -20.10 12.97 -20.94
CA GLN A 184 -20.83 12.34 -19.83
C GLN A 184 -20.10 11.08 -19.37
N ILE A 185 -19.77 11.01 -18.09
CA ILE A 185 -19.16 9.83 -17.47
C ILE A 185 -19.98 9.42 -16.24
N ILE A 186 -19.88 8.15 -15.84
CA ILE A 186 -20.41 7.70 -14.55
C ILE A 186 -19.67 8.45 -13.43
N ALA A 187 -20.42 8.96 -12.46
CA ALA A 187 -19.84 9.68 -11.33
C ALA A 187 -18.80 8.82 -10.57
N PRO A 188 -17.58 9.31 -10.37
CA PRO A 188 -16.65 8.66 -9.45
C PRO A 188 -17.24 8.58 -8.03
N ALA A 189 -16.91 7.53 -7.28
CA ALA A 189 -17.45 7.32 -5.95
C ALA A 189 -17.30 8.55 -5.03
N THR A 190 -16.19 9.27 -5.13
CA THR A 190 -15.96 10.54 -4.41
C THR A 190 -17.01 11.62 -4.73
N MET A 191 -17.63 11.60 -5.91
CA MET A 191 -18.64 12.57 -6.37
C MET A 191 -20.05 11.99 -6.43
N SER A 192 -20.24 10.77 -5.95
CA SER A 192 -21.52 10.08 -5.96
C SER A 192 -22.25 10.26 -4.62
N ARG A 193 -23.31 11.08 -4.61
CA ARG A 193 -24.15 11.22 -3.42
C ARG A 193 -24.76 9.89 -2.99
N LYS A 194 -25.14 9.04 -3.95
CA LYS A 194 -25.70 7.73 -3.67
C LYS A 194 -24.71 6.84 -2.91
N ILE A 195 -23.42 6.91 -3.24
CA ILE A 195 -22.38 6.12 -2.57
C ILE A 195 -22.02 6.75 -1.22
N GLN A 196 -21.77 8.07 -1.16
CA GLN A 196 -21.29 8.72 0.06
C GLN A 196 -22.40 8.97 1.08
N HIS A 197 -23.58 9.40 0.62
CA HIS A 197 -24.68 9.73 1.53
C HIS A 197 -25.58 8.51 1.75
N ASP A 198 -26.19 7.96 0.66
CA ASP A 198 -27.24 6.96 0.84
C ASP A 198 -26.66 5.62 1.35
N ILE A 199 -25.54 5.15 0.76
CA ILE A 199 -24.94 3.88 1.17
C ILE A 199 -24.11 4.05 2.44
N LEU A 200 -23.08 4.91 2.44
CA LEU A 200 -22.16 4.99 3.57
C LEU A 200 -22.82 5.51 4.85
N ARG A 201 -23.54 6.64 4.75
CA ARG A 201 -24.20 7.21 5.95
C ARG A 201 -25.56 6.61 6.21
N GLY A 202 -26.37 6.38 5.17
CA GLY A 202 -27.74 5.85 5.30
C GLY A 202 -27.78 4.36 5.58
N GLU A 203 -27.25 3.53 4.67
CA GLU A 203 -27.38 2.06 4.79
C GLU A 203 -26.36 1.48 5.80
N LEU A 204 -25.07 1.91 5.73
CA LEU A 204 -24.04 1.41 6.66
C LEU A 204 -24.00 2.16 8.00
N GLY A 205 -24.60 3.34 8.10
CA GLY A 205 -24.73 4.09 9.35
C GLY A 205 -23.46 4.80 9.82
N PHE A 206 -22.51 5.10 8.94
CA PHE A 206 -21.28 5.79 9.30
C PHE A 206 -21.53 7.23 9.76
N GLN A 207 -21.01 7.59 10.94
CA GLN A 207 -21.19 8.90 11.56
C GLN A 207 -19.89 9.71 11.67
N GLY A 208 -18.77 9.16 11.21
CA GLY A 208 -17.46 9.82 11.25
C GLY A 208 -17.25 10.80 10.10
N VAL A 209 -16.01 11.25 9.96
CA VAL A 209 -15.60 12.19 8.91
C VAL A 209 -15.24 11.44 7.63
N THR A 210 -15.74 11.91 6.49
CA THR A 210 -15.33 11.45 5.17
C THR A 210 -14.30 12.41 4.57
N VAL A 211 -13.30 11.85 3.88
CA VAL A 211 -12.24 12.62 3.23
C VAL A 211 -12.03 12.09 1.82
N THR A 212 -11.74 12.96 0.84
CA THR A 212 -11.40 12.50 -0.50
C THR A 212 -10.01 11.87 -0.51
N ASP A 213 -9.73 10.97 -1.47
CA ASP A 213 -8.37 10.78 -1.94
C ASP A 213 -7.85 12.08 -2.57
N ALA A 214 -6.57 12.15 -2.90
CA ALA A 214 -5.94 13.38 -3.40
C ALA A 214 -6.62 13.88 -4.68
N MET A 215 -7.18 15.09 -4.65
CA MET A 215 -7.97 15.66 -5.75
C MET A 215 -7.13 16.09 -6.96
N ASP A 216 -5.79 16.16 -6.80
CA ASP A 216 -4.84 16.41 -7.89
C ASP A 216 -4.50 15.16 -8.71
N MET A 217 -4.99 13.98 -8.29
CA MET A 217 -4.82 12.75 -9.07
C MET A 217 -5.43 12.88 -10.46
N LYS A 218 -4.76 12.33 -11.48
CA LYS A 218 -5.19 12.41 -12.89
C LYS A 218 -6.61 11.87 -13.12
N ALA A 219 -7.05 10.91 -12.34
CA ALA A 219 -8.41 10.39 -12.35
C ALA A 219 -9.48 11.48 -12.14
N ILE A 220 -9.14 12.57 -11.46
CA ILE A 220 -10.03 13.71 -11.23
C ILE A 220 -9.56 14.92 -12.03
N ALA A 221 -8.29 15.31 -11.89
CA ALA A 221 -7.76 16.53 -12.48
C ALA A 221 -7.86 16.60 -14.03
N HIS A 222 -7.91 15.44 -14.69
CA HIS A 222 -8.09 15.35 -16.13
C HIS A 222 -9.53 15.66 -16.59
N PHE A 223 -10.52 15.25 -15.78
CA PHE A 223 -11.94 15.33 -16.17
C PHE A 223 -12.66 16.55 -15.59
N PHE A 224 -12.13 17.15 -14.53
CA PHE A 224 -12.80 18.23 -13.81
C PHE A 224 -11.83 19.36 -13.49
N GLY A 225 -12.35 20.60 -13.43
CA GLY A 225 -11.62 21.71 -12.81
C GLY A 225 -11.57 21.54 -11.28
N GLN A 226 -10.54 22.08 -10.63
CA GLN A 226 -10.31 21.92 -9.18
C GLN A 226 -11.52 22.33 -8.33
N ALA A 227 -12.13 23.49 -8.62
CA ALA A 227 -13.30 23.96 -7.88
C ALA A 227 -14.54 23.10 -8.16
N ASP A 228 -14.78 22.73 -9.42
CA ASP A 228 -15.92 21.90 -9.82
C ASP A 228 -15.83 20.52 -9.15
N ALA A 229 -14.64 19.90 -9.15
CA ALA A 229 -14.40 18.63 -8.48
C ALA A 229 -14.67 18.74 -6.96
N THR A 230 -14.18 19.78 -6.31
CA THR A 230 -14.37 20.01 -4.88
C THR A 230 -15.84 20.24 -4.54
N ILE A 231 -16.54 21.08 -5.32
CA ILE A 231 -17.98 21.32 -5.15
C ILE A 231 -18.78 20.02 -5.30
N LYS A 232 -18.49 19.20 -6.32
CA LYS A 232 -19.15 17.90 -6.53
C LYS A 232 -18.91 16.92 -5.38
N ALA A 233 -17.70 16.90 -4.79
CA ALA A 233 -17.41 16.09 -3.61
C ALA A 233 -18.25 16.53 -2.40
N PHE A 234 -18.35 17.83 -2.15
CA PHE A 234 -19.19 18.35 -1.05
C PHE A 234 -20.69 18.11 -1.30
N GLN A 235 -21.17 18.23 -2.55
CA GLN A 235 -22.55 17.85 -2.91
C GLN A 235 -22.84 16.36 -2.67
N ALA A 236 -21.80 15.52 -2.72
CA ALA A 236 -21.90 14.09 -2.42
C ALA A 236 -21.87 13.77 -0.92
N ASP A 237 -21.77 14.77 -0.03
CA ASP A 237 -21.66 14.62 1.44
C ASP A 237 -20.27 14.15 1.92
N VAL A 238 -19.21 14.49 1.17
CA VAL A 238 -17.83 14.35 1.64
C VAL A 238 -17.47 15.58 2.47
N ASP A 239 -16.79 15.38 3.62
CA ASP A 239 -16.54 16.43 4.62
C ASP A 239 -15.25 17.22 4.34
N ILE A 240 -14.21 16.55 3.82
CA ILE A 240 -12.88 17.15 3.61
C ILE A 240 -12.37 16.80 2.21
N ALA A 241 -11.89 17.81 1.48
CA ALA A 241 -11.19 17.62 0.22
C ALA A 241 -9.66 17.67 0.48
N VAL A 242 -8.94 16.59 0.14
CA VAL A 242 -7.48 16.51 0.24
C VAL A 242 -6.85 17.01 -1.04
N MET A 243 -5.84 17.90 -0.93
CA MET A 243 -5.14 18.49 -2.07
C MET A 243 -6.08 19.02 -3.16
N PRO A 244 -7.11 19.81 -2.80
CA PRO A 244 -8.13 20.27 -3.76
C PRO A 244 -7.57 21.24 -4.78
N THR A 245 -6.43 21.83 -4.51
CA THR A 245 -5.62 22.63 -5.44
C THR A 245 -4.14 22.37 -5.20
N GLU A 246 -3.38 22.30 -6.26
CA GLU A 246 -1.93 22.15 -6.18
C GLU A 246 -1.28 23.53 -6.38
N PHE A 247 -0.41 23.90 -5.44
CA PHE A 247 0.48 25.07 -5.60
C PHE A 247 1.90 24.68 -5.16
N ARG A 248 2.85 24.97 -6.02
CA ARG A 248 4.26 24.57 -5.85
C ARG A 248 5.19 25.74 -5.55
N SER A 249 4.63 26.95 -5.58
CA SER A 249 5.37 28.19 -5.36
C SER A 249 4.54 29.22 -4.60
N ALA A 250 5.20 30.17 -3.96
CA ALA A 250 4.52 31.27 -3.26
C ALA A 250 3.63 32.13 -4.18
N SER A 251 3.95 32.21 -5.49
CA SER A 251 3.15 32.92 -6.47
C SER A 251 1.79 32.26 -6.75
N GLU A 252 1.64 30.98 -6.45
CA GLU A 252 0.41 30.20 -6.63
C GLU A 252 -0.45 30.11 -5.36
N ALA A 253 0.03 30.65 -4.23
CA ALA A 253 -0.71 30.58 -2.96
C ALA A 253 -2.10 31.26 -2.99
N HIS A 254 -2.38 32.10 -3.99
CA HIS A 254 -3.68 32.71 -4.23
C HIS A 254 -4.75 31.70 -4.70
N LEU A 255 -4.35 30.56 -5.26
CA LEU A 255 -5.28 29.54 -5.78
C LEU A 255 -6.18 28.95 -4.68
N LEU A 256 -5.67 28.82 -3.45
CA LEU A 256 -6.49 28.29 -2.35
C LEU A 256 -7.60 29.25 -1.91
N PRO A 257 -7.34 30.55 -1.63
CA PRO A 257 -8.41 31.53 -1.42
C PRO A 257 -9.41 31.60 -2.57
N GLU A 258 -8.97 31.57 -3.83
CA GLU A 258 -9.87 31.58 -4.99
C GLU A 258 -10.77 30.36 -5.04
N LEU A 259 -10.24 29.18 -4.71
CA LEU A 259 -11.04 27.95 -4.58
C LEU A 259 -12.08 28.10 -3.45
N ILE A 260 -11.69 28.62 -2.30
CA ILE A 260 -12.60 28.85 -1.16
C ILE A 260 -13.73 29.79 -1.58
N ASP A 261 -13.42 30.90 -2.26
CA ASP A 261 -14.42 31.86 -2.73
C ASP A 261 -15.43 31.21 -3.69
N GLN A 262 -14.98 30.29 -4.58
CA GLN A 262 -15.86 29.55 -5.48
C GLN A 262 -16.77 28.56 -4.71
N VAL A 263 -16.25 27.89 -3.68
CA VAL A 263 -17.06 27.02 -2.82
C VAL A 263 -18.08 27.85 -2.02
N VAL A 264 -17.69 29.00 -1.48
CA VAL A 264 -18.60 29.93 -0.79
C VAL A 264 -19.72 30.37 -1.72
N ALA A 265 -19.40 30.79 -2.95
CA ALA A 265 -20.41 31.16 -3.96
C ALA A 265 -21.37 30.00 -4.30
N ALA A 266 -20.87 28.76 -4.33
CA ALA A 266 -21.70 27.57 -4.52
C ALA A 266 -22.69 27.35 -3.36
N VAL A 267 -22.30 27.64 -2.14
CA VAL A 267 -23.20 27.61 -0.96
C VAL A 267 -24.23 28.73 -1.03
N GLU A 268 -23.80 29.96 -1.33
CA GLU A 268 -24.67 31.14 -1.40
C GLU A 268 -25.72 31.00 -2.52
N SER A 269 -25.37 30.35 -3.64
CA SER A 269 -26.30 30.06 -4.73
C SER A 269 -27.22 28.86 -4.47
N GLY A 270 -27.03 28.14 -3.37
CA GLY A 270 -27.78 26.91 -3.06
C GLY A 270 -27.34 25.67 -3.84
N LEU A 271 -26.20 25.72 -4.53
CA LEU A 271 -25.62 24.58 -5.23
C LEU A 271 -25.07 23.53 -4.24
N ILE A 272 -24.55 23.98 -3.11
CA ILE A 272 -24.23 23.15 -1.93
C ILE A 272 -25.25 23.51 -0.84
N ASP A 273 -25.90 22.49 -0.25
CA ASP A 273 -26.83 22.70 0.85
C ASP A 273 -26.10 23.20 2.11
N ARG A 274 -26.53 24.35 2.63
CA ARG A 274 -25.92 24.95 3.80
C ARG A 274 -26.06 24.09 5.06
N GLN A 275 -27.17 23.39 5.24
CA GLN A 275 -27.40 22.56 6.42
C GLN A 275 -26.49 21.32 6.40
N GLU A 276 -26.31 20.72 5.24
CA GLU A 276 -25.39 19.59 5.07
C GLU A 276 -23.93 20.01 5.32
N LEU A 277 -23.54 21.21 4.83
CA LEU A 277 -22.21 21.76 5.12
C LEU A 277 -22.00 22.02 6.62
N ASP A 278 -23.00 22.55 7.32
CA ASP A 278 -22.95 22.79 8.76
C ASP A 278 -22.81 21.44 9.53
N LEU A 279 -23.45 20.36 9.08
CA LEU A 279 -23.26 19.00 9.62
C LEU A 279 -21.85 18.46 9.36
N SER A 280 -21.29 18.69 8.18
CA SER A 280 -19.89 18.36 7.85
C SER A 280 -18.91 19.07 8.80
N VAL A 281 -19.07 20.37 8.96
CA VAL A 281 -18.25 21.16 9.89
C VAL A 281 -18.37 20.64 11.32
N MET A 282 -19.59 20.27 11.75
CA MET A 282 -19.82 19.71 13.08
C MET A 282 -19.09 18.38 13.28
N ARG A 283 -19.12 17.47 12.29
CA ARG A 283 -18.34 16.20 12.32
C ARG A 283 -16.84 16.45 12.48
N ILE A 284 -16.29 17.41 11.71
CA ILE A 284 -14.86 17.76 11.78
C ILE A 284 -14.50 18.36 13.13
N VAL A 285 -15.33 19.28 13.66
CA VAL A 285 -15.12 19.90 14.99
C VAL A 285 -15.16 18.83 16.09
N GLN A 286 -16.13 17.92 16.05
CA GLN A 286 -16.23 16.83 17.01
C GLN A 286 -15.04 15.88 16.93
N LEU A 287 -14.54 15.56 15.72
CA LEU A 287 -13.33 14.78 15.54
C LEU A 287 -12.13 15.43 16.22
N LYS A 288 -11.93 16.74 15.98
CA LYS A 288 -10.84 17.51 16.58
C LYS A 288 -10.95 17.56 18.11
N LEU A 289 -12.13 17.81 18.65
CA LEU A 289 -12.35 17.87 20.09
C LEU A 289 -12.12 16.54 20.79
N ARG A 290 -12.60 15.43 20.21
CA ARG A 290 -12.38 14.08 20.75
C ARG A 290 -10.91 13.70 20.80
N ASN A 291 -10.13 14.13 19.82
CA ASN A 291 -8.71 13.86 19.72
C ASN A 291 -7.81 14.94 20.32
N GLY A 292 -8.39 15.92 21.06
CA GLY A 292 -7.64 16.97 21.75
C GLY A 292 -6.86 17.90 20.82
N ILE A 293 -7.28 18.06 19.56
CA ILE A 293 -6.59 18.89 18.56
C ILE A 293 -6.95 20.36 18.79
N SER A 294 -6.12 21.06 19.55
CA SER A 294 -6.27 22.49 19.86
C SER A 294 -5.14 23.32 19.23
N ALA A 295 -5.36 24.63 19.10
CA ALA A 295 -4.34 25.53 18.58
C ALA A 295 -3.11 25.63 19.49
N GLU A 296 -3.29 25.39 20.80
CA GLU A 296 -2.20 25.41 21.79
C GLU A 296 -1.33 24.15 21.73
N GLN A 297 -1.89 23.04 21.23
CA GLN A 297 -1.20 21.74 21.11
C GLN A 297 -0.64 21.50 19.69
N SER A 298 -0.43 22.55 18.90
CA SER A 298 0.11 22.46 17.55
C SER A 298 1.57 21.99 17.57
N GLY A 299 1.76 20.68 17.74
CA GLY A 299 3.05 19.98 17.73
C GLY A 299 3.60 19.73 19.14
N PRO A 300 4.45 18.69 19.29
CA PRO A 300 5.17 18.44 20.53
C PRO A 300 6.05 19.65 20.86
N SER A 301 6.08 20.06 22.12
CA SER A 301 6.92 21.17 22.61
C SER A 301 8.42 20.99 22.29
N GLN A 302 8.86 19.76 22.12
CA GLN A 302 10.09 19.32 21.45
C GLN A 302 9.83 17.91 20.88
N PRO A 303 9.99 17.70 19.56
CA PRO A 303 9.79 16.38 18.96
C PRO A 303 10.88 15.42 19.46
N ASP A 304 10.46 14.29 20.03
CA ASP A 304 11.39 13.20 20.35
C ASP A 304 11.62 12.34 19.10
N LEU A 305 12.56 12.76 18.27
CA LEU A 305 12.93 12.04 17.05
C LEU A 305 13.67 10.71 17.34
N SER A 306 14.07 10.44 18.59
CA SER A 306 14.77 9.21 18.95
C SER A 306 13.88 7.95 18.86
N VAL A 307 12.56 8.13 18.82
CA VAL A 307 11.61 7.02 18.62
C VAL A 307 11.61 6.50 17.19
N ILE A 308 12.00 7.34 16.21
CA ILE A 308 11.98 6.96 14.78
C ILE A 308 12.99 5.86 14.53
N GLY A 309 12.52 4.71 14.06
CA GLY A 309 13.32 3.53 13.80
C GLY A 309 14.12 3.02 14.99
N CYS A 310 13.65 3.28 16.21
CA CYS A 310 14.33 2.81 17.43
C CYS A 310 14.35 1.26 17.51
N SER A 311 15.19 0.71 18.35
CA SER A 311 15.35 -0.74 18.46
C SER A 311 14.05 -1.47 18.80
N ALA A 312 13.20 -0.89 19.64
CA ALA A 312 11.90 -1.48 19.98
C ALA A 312 10.97 -1.59 18.77
N HIS A 313 10.91 -0.54 17.93
CA HIS A 313 10.12 -0.54 16.71
C HIS A 313 10.65 -1.55 15.68
N ARG A 314 12.00 -1.68 15.58
CA ARG A 314 12.63 -2.67 14.69
C ARG A 314 12.41 -4.11 15.13
N VAL A 315 12.14 -4.36 16.40
CA VAL A 315 11.72 -5.69 16.88
C VAL A 315 10.36 -6.05 16.32
N VAL A 316 9.40 -5.11 16.30
CA VAL A 316 8.08 -5.33 15.70
C VAL A 316 8.20 -5.56 14.19
N GLU A 317 8.94 -4.69 13.48
CA GLU A 317 9.27 -4.82 12.06
C GLU A 317 9.78 -6.22 11.73
N ARG A 318 10.74 -6.68 12.50
CA ARG A 318 11.37 -7.99 12.32
C ARG A 318 10.40 -9.13 12.64
N SER A 319 9.64 -9.04 13.72
CA SER A 319 8.66 -10.05 14.12
C SER A 319 7.62 -10.28 13.04
N ILE A 320 7.04 -9.21 12.49
CA ILE A 320 6.07 -9.31 11.38
C ILE A 320 6.73 -9.95 10.16
N THR A 321 7.95 -9.52 9.80
CA THR A 321 8.66 -10.06 8.65
C THR A 321 8.97 -11.55 8.81
N GLU A 322 9.46 -11.96 9.97
CA GLU A 322 9.79 -13.36 10.26
C GLU A 322 8.57 -14.28 10.17
N LYS A 323 7.40 -13.80 10.63
CA LYS A 323 6.15 -14.54 10.58
C LYS A 323 5.49 -14.50 9.19
N SER A 324 5.87 -13.55 8.31
CA SER A 324 5.21 -13.39 7.00
C SER A 324 5.82 -14.21 5.88
N ILE A 325 7.11 -14.62 5.95
CA ILE A 325 7.74 -15.35 4.85
C ILE A 325 6.97 -16.63 4.57
N THR A 326 6.47 -16.73 3.33
CA THR A 326 5.59 -17.82 2.90
C THR A 326 6.31 -18.74 1.92
N LEU A 327 6.34 -20.03 2.21
CA LEU A 327 6.83 -21.06 1.32
C LEU A 327 5.68 -21.53 0.41
N ILE A 328 5.68 -21.07 -0.83
CA ILE A 328 4.61 -21.39 -1.80
C ILE A 328 4.87 -22.76 -2.44
N ARG A 329 6.13 -23.06 -2.74
CA ARG A 329 6.54 -24.30 -3.44
C ARG A 329 7.89 -24.78 -2.91
N ASN A 330 8.07 -26.10 -2.81
CA ASN A 330 9.35 -26.72 -2.44
C ASN A 330 9.42 -28.15 -2.98
N GLU A 331 9.75 -28.32 -4.26
CA GLU A 331 9.85 -29.63 -4.89
C GLU A 331 11.14 -30.33 -4.47
N CYS A 332 11.05 -31.63 -4.36
CA CYS A 332 12.16 -32.50 -3.97
C CYS A 332 12.85 -32.06 -2.66
N ALA A 333 12.15 -31.31 -1.80
CA ALA A 333 12.70 -30.76 -0.54
C ALA A 333 14.02 -29.99 -0.77
N LEU A 334 14.06 -29.14 -1.81
CA LEU A 334 15.24 -28.30 -2.10
C LEU A 334 15.59 -27.39 -0.93
N LEU A 335 14.57 -26.85 -0.26
CA LEU A 335 14.74 -26.01 0.94
C LEU A 335 14.44 -26.82 2.20
N PRO A 336 15.22 -26.60 3.30
CA PRO A 336 16.38 -25.73 3.39
C PRO A 336 17.59 -26.33 2.63
N LEU A 337 18.47 -25.45 2.14
CA LEU A 337 19.69 -25.88 1.44
C LEU A 337 20.59 -26.71 2.37
N GLN A 338 20.71 -28.02 2.09
CA GLN A 338 21.40 -28.99 2.93
C GLN A 338 22.93 -28.87 2.88
N SER A 339 23.48 -28.30 1.82
CA SER A 339 24.93 -28.26 1.58
C SER A 339 25.43 -26.82 1.39
N ARG A 340 26.43 -26.44 2.20
CA ARG A 340 27.16 -25.19 2.02
C ARG A 340 28.26 -25.25 0.93
N CYS A 341 28.34 -26.35 0.20
CA CYS A 341 29.35 -26.55 -0.84
C CYS A 341 28.83 -26.26 -2.26
N LYS A 342 27.61 -25.76 -2.39
CA LYS A 342 27.04 -25.42 -3.71
C LYS A 342 27.44 -24.01 -4.14
N GLN A 343 27.67 -23.88 -5.46
CA GLN A 343 27.84 -22.58 -6.09
C GLN A 343 26.46 -21.93 -6.29
N ILE A 344 26.26 -20.77 -5.69
CA ILE A 344 24.98 -20.03 -5.77
C ILE A 344 25.17 -18.80 -6.65
N PHE A 345 24.28 -18.61 -7.62
CA PHE A 345 24.15 -17.39 -8.38
C PHE A 345 22.87 -16.66 -7.97
N ILE A 346 22.99 -15.40 -7.54
CA ILE A 346 21.89 -14.54 -7.11
C ILE A 346 21.64 -13.53 -8.22
N LEU A 347 20.41 -13.52 -8.75
CA LEU A 347 19.98 -12.62 -9.81
C LEU A 347 18.71 -11.86 -9.38
N THR A 348 18.79 -10.52 -9.35
CA THR A 348 17.67 -9.65 -8.95
C THR A 348 17.50 -8.50 -9.93
N PRO A 349 16.37 -7.77 -9.93
CA PRO A 349 16.18 -6.58 -10.77
C PRO A 349 17.28 -5.53 -10.59
N VAL A 350 17.61 -5.17 -9.34
CA VAL A 350 18.61 -4.14 -9.01
C VAL A 350 19.72 -4.68 -8.11
N GLN A 351 20.89 -4.04 -8.16
CA GLN A 351 22.11 -4.51 -7.50
C GLN A 351 21.98 -4.57 -5.97
N GLU A 352 21.31 -3.61 -5.35
CA GLU A 352 21.17 -3.53 -3.90
C GLU A 352 20.43 -4.73 -3.32
N GLN A 353 19.48 -5.30 -4.05
CA GLN A 353 18.75 -6.49 -3.65
C GLN A 353 19.66 -7.73 -3.69
N ALA A 354 20.44 -7.89 -4.76
CA ALA A 354 21.40 -8.98 -4.87
C ALA A 354 22.46 -8.93 -3.76
N GLU A 355 22.98 -7.73 -3.46
CA GLU A 355 23.94 -7.52 -2.39
C GLU A 355 23.36 -7.79 -1.00
N ALA A 356 22.10 -7.41 -0.75
CA ALA A 356 21.43 -7.71 0.52
C ALA A 356 21.31 -9.23 0.75
N ILE A 357 20.88 -9.97 -0.26
CA ILE A 357 20.79 -11.43 -0.21
C ILE A 357 22.19 -12.03 -0.02
N ARG A 358 23.17 -11.65 -0.84
CA ARG A 358 24.53 -12.12 -0.76
C ARG A 358 25.18 -11.85 0.60
N ARG A 359 25.04 -10.63 1.12
CA ARG A 359 25.53 -10.23 2.45
C ARG A 359 25.00 -11.15 3.53
N ARG A 360 23.69 -11.44 3.52
CA ARG A 360 23.09 -12.32 4.53
C ARG A 360 23.63 -13.74 4.46
N PHE A 361 23.85 -14.30 3.27
CA PHE A 361 24.52 -15.59 3.12
C PHE A 361 25.91 -15.59 3.78
N VAL A 362 26.71 -14.54 3.55
CA VAL A 362 28.04 -14.39 4.16
C VAL A 362 27.97 -14.30 5.67
N GLU A 363 27.08 -13.45 6.21
CA GLU A 363 26.84 -13.32 7.66
C GLU A 363 26.36 -14.65 8.28
N ALA A 364 25.65 -15.44 7.52
CA ALA A 364 25.24 -16.79 7.91
C ALA A 364 26.37 -17.83 7.82
N GLY A 365 27.57 -17.43 7.44
CA GLY A 365 28.74 -18.31 7.33
C GLY A 365 28.79 -19.13 6.03
N TYR A 366 28.11 -18.70 4.98
CA TYR A 366 28.26 -19.31 3.65
C TYR A 366 29.59 -18.83 3.01
N PRO A 367 30.38 -19.72 2.36
CA PRO A 367 31.66 -19.32 1.82
C PRO A 367 31.53 -18.29 0.69
N VAL A 368 32.24 -17.15 0.82
CA VAL A 368 32.17 -16.04 -0.16
C VAL A 368 32.48 -16.47 -1.58
N MET A 369 33.46 -17.39 -1.75
CA MET A 369 33.89 -17.91 -3.05
C MET A 369 32.84 -18.76 -3.77
N GLN A 370 31.78 -19.12 -3.09
CA GLN A 370 30.66 -19.90 -3.65
C GLN A 370 29.45 -19.02 -3.97
N LEU A 371 29.57 -17.71 -3.76
CA LEU A 371 28.47 -16.75 -4.00
C LEU A 371 28.84 -15.81 -5.14
N ASN A 372 28.04 -15.83 -6.19
CA ASN A 372 28.08 -14.84 -7.25
C ASN A 372 26.74 -14.08 -7.31
N SER A 373 26.77 -12.80 -7.62
CA SER A 373 25.57 -11.99 -7.70
C SER A 373 25.62 -11.01 -8.86
N ALA A 374 24.46 -10.74 -9.46
CA ALA A 374 24.29 -9.78 -10.53
C ALA A 374 22.88 -9.18 -10.50
N CYS A 375 22.67 -8.10 -11.24
CA CYS A 375 21.33 -7.55 -11.45
C CYS A 375 20.97 -7.54 -12.95
N LEU A 376 19.68 -7.58 -13.22
CA LEU A 376 19.16 -7.54 -14.59
C LEU A 376 19.49 -6.23 -15.29
N GLU A 377 19.44 -5.13 -14.56
CA GLU A 377 19.62 -3.78 -15.10
C GLU A 377 20.98 -3.59 -15.79
N ASN A 378 22.05 -4.15 -15.22
CA ASN A 378 23.44 -3.88 -15.65
C ASN A 378 24.17 -5.10 -16.24
N SER A 379 23.49 -6.23 -16.45
CA SER A 379 24.13 -7.47 -16.91
C SER A 379 23.82 -7.77 -18.38
N SER A 380 24.84 -8.16 -19.13
CA SER A 380 24.63 -8.69 -20.48
C SER A 380 24.09 -10.13 -20.42
N TRP A 381 23.34 -10.54 -21.44
CA TRP A 381 22.85 -11.91 -21.54
C TRP A 381 23.99 -12.96 -21.59
N ALA A 382 25.11 -12.61 -22.20
CA ALA A 382 26.28 -13.50 -22.25
C ALA A 382 26.88 -13.71 -20.84
N ASP A 383 26.94 -12.66 -20.02
CA ASP A 383 27.43 -12.76 -18.64
C ASP A 383 26.49 -13.58 -17.77
N LEU A 384 25.17 -13.36 -17.88
CA LEU A 384 24.16 -14.13 -17.16
C LEU A 384 24.25 -15.64 -17.49
N LYS A 385 24.37 -16.00 -18.76
CA LYS A 385 24.55 -17.40 -19.17
C LYS A 385 25.80 -18.03 -18.56
N ARG A 386 26.94 -17.33 -18.55
CA ARG A 386 28.17 -17.82 -17.92
C ARG A 386 28.00 -18.04 -16.42
N ALA A 387 27.38 -17.09 -15.74
CA ALA A 387 27.14 -17.17 -14.31
C ALA A 387 26.17 -18.33 -13.95
N ILE A 388 25.08 -18.50 -14.70
CA ILE A 388 24.13 -19.62 -14.52
C ILE A 388 24.83 -20.97 -14.75
N CYS A 389 25.63 -21.11 -15.82
CA CYS A 389 26.36 -22.36 -16.07
C CYS A 389 27.33 -22.70 -14.94
N ALA A 390 28.00 -21.71 -14.34
CA ALA A 390 28.96 -21.92 -13.25
C ALA A 390 28.28 -22.22 -11.90
N ALA A 391 27.00 -21.93 -11.73
CA ALA A 391 26.26 -22.17 -10.49
C ALA A 391 25.67 -23.61 -10.44
N ASP A 392 25.42 -24.08 -9.23
CA ASP A 392 24.57 -25.26 -8.94
C ASP A 392 23.12 -24.85 -8.68
N THR A 393 22.95 -23.67 -8.07
CA THR A 393 21.64 -23.15 -7.72
C THR A 393 21.53 -21.69 -8.15
N LEU A 394 20.44 -21.36 -8.83
CA LEU A 394 20.04 -19.98 -9.14
C LEU A 394 19.02 -19.52 -8.09
N ILE A 395 19.28 -18.39 -7.43
CA ILE A 395 18.30 -17.66 -6.63
C ILE A 395 17.88 -16.45 -7.45
N LEU A 396 16.63 -16.41 -7.86
CA LEU A 396 16.12 -15.35 -8.72
C LEU A 396 15.04 -14.57 -8.00
N GLY A 397 15.23 -13.26 -7.89
CA GLY A 397 14.25 -12.34 -7.29
C GLY A 397 13.39 -11.65 -8.36
N THR A 398 12.09 -11.56 -8.12
CA THR A 398 11.17 -10.72 -8.89
C THR A 398 10.56 -9.64 -8.01
N ALA A 399 10.37 -8.47 -8.56
CA ALA A 399 9.69 -7.36 -7.89
C ALA A 399 8.67 -6.73 -8.87
N SER A 400 8.07 -7.58 -9.70
CA SER A 400 7.16 -7.10 -10.71
C SER A 400 5.85 -6.65 -10.08
N THR A 401 5.49 -5.45 -10.37
CA THR A 401 4.12 -4.98 -10.46
C THR A 401 4.11 -3.95 -11.56
N ARG A 402 3.01 -3.81 -12.28
CA ARG A 402 2.78 -2.65 -13.13
C ARG A 402 2.94 -1.33 -12.34
N VAL A 403 2.87 -1.38 -11.02
CA VAL A 403 3.18 -0.27 -10.08
C VAL A 403 4.69 0.04 -9.99
N SER A 404 5.59 -0.80 -10.47
CA SER A 404 7.00 -0.42 -10.58
C SER A 404 7.21 0.76 -11.53
N ALA A 405 6.26 1.04 -12.43
CA ALA A 405 6.22 2.24 -13.23
C ALA A 405 6.12 3.53 -12.39
N VAL A 406 5.43 3.49 -11.25
CA VAL A 406 5.30 4.64 -10.34
C VAL A 406 6.58 4.90 -9.56
N VAL A 407 7.33 3.86 -9.23
CA VAL A 407 8.59 3.96 -8.45
C VAL A 407 9.77 4.44 -9.31
N ARG A 408 9.71 4.31 -10.65
CA ARG A 408 10.84 4.57 -11.54
C ARG A 408 10.65 5.66 -12.60
N ASN A 409 9.54 6.40 -12.67
CA ASN A 409 9.21 7.23 -13.83
C ASN A 409 9.28 6.45 -15.17
N ALA A 410 9.02 5.15 -15.14
CA ALA A 410 9.05 4.32 -16.32
C ALA A 410 7.81 4.59 -17.16
N ASP A 411 8.04 4.98 -18.40
CA ASP A 411 7.03 5.12 -19.43
C ASP A 411 6.45 3.72 -19.71
N PRO A 412 5.17 3.45 -19.41
CA PRO A 412 4.55 2.14 -19.64
C PRO A 412 4.54 1.74 -21.12
N ASP A 413 4.71 2.68 -22.06
CA ASP A 413 4.79 2.43 -23.49
C ASP A 413 6.19 2.04 -23.96
N LYS A 414 7.20 2.03 -23.07
CA LYS A 414 8.54 1.54 -23.35
C LYS A 414 8.76 0.09 -22.92
N GLU A 415 7.79 -0.76 -23.05
CA GLU A 415 8.01 -2.20 -23.11
C GLU A 415 8.73 -2.53 -24.42
N GLY A 416 10.05 -2.40 -24.39
CA GLY A 416 10.88 -2.95 -25.45
C GLY A 416 10.75 -4.49 -25.50
N PRO A 417 11.21 -5.16 -26.57
CA PRO A 417 11.08 -6.60 -26.76
C PRO A 417 11.78 -7.47 -25.70
N HIS A 418 12.28 -6.87 -24.63
CA HIS A 418 12.97 -7.51 -23.49
C HIS A 418 12.52 -6.90 -22.17
N SER A 419 11.22 -7.02 -21.82
CA SER A 419 10.75 -6.69 -20.46
C SER A 419 11.56 -7.49 -19.43
N ASP A 420 11.74 -6.93 -18.22
CA ASP A 420 12.45 -7.64 -17.14
C ASP A 420 11.86 -9.05 -16.91
N LEU A 421 10.54 -9.23 -17.04
CA LEU A 421 9.88 -10.52 -16.93
C LEU A 421 10.31 -11.51 -18.01
N GLN A 422 10.51 -11.09 -19.26
CA GLN A 422 11.03 -11.96 -20.31
C GLN A 422 12.48 -12.36 -20.05
N ARG A 423 13.32 -11.42 -19.61
CA ARG A 423 14.71 -11.72 -19.24
C ARG A 423 14.79 -12.71 -18.08
N ILE A 424 13.91 -12.57 -17.09
CA ILE A 424 13.76 -13.49 -15.96
C ILE A 424 13.36 -14.87 -16.47
N ARG A 425 12.34 -14.97 -17.31
CA ARG A 425 11.90 -16.23 -17.91
C ARG A 425 13.03 -16.92 -18.69
N PHE A 426 13.75 -16.20 -19.53
CA PHE A 426 14.91 -16.74 -20.25
C PHE A 426 16.01 -17.24 -19.32
N ALA A 427 16.28 -16.54 -18.20
CA ALA A 427 17.27 -17.01 -17.24
C ALA A 427 16.85 -18.31 -16.57
N LEU A 428 15.56 -18.48 -16.22
CA LEU A 428 15.00 -19.69 -15.62
C LEU A 428 14.96 -20.85 -16.63
N GLU A 429 14.51 -20.62 -17.85
CA GLU A 429 14.51 -21.63 -18.92
C GLU A 429 15.93 -22.12 -19.23
N TYR A 430 16.90 -21.18 -19.24
CA TYR A 430 18.30 -21.51 -19.43
C TYR A 430 18.87 -22.31 -18.25
N ALA A 431 18.55 -21.95 -17.02
CA ALA A 431 18.92 -22.71 -15.82
C ALA A 431 18.35 -24.13 -15.87
N LYS A 432 17.06 -24.27 -16.15
CA LYS A 432 16.37 -25.56 -16.24
C LYS A 432 16.97 -26.47 -17.31
N THR A 433 17.24 -25.93 -18.52
CA THR A 433 17.86 -26.75 -19.61
C THR A 433 19.29 -27.21 -19.29
N HIS A 434 19.98 -26.54 -18.35
CA HIS A 434 21.30 -26.90 -17.88
C HIS A 434 21.30 -27.69 -16.56
N GLY A 435 20.12 -28.18 -16.11
CA GLY A 435 19.97 -28.98 -14.89
C GLY A 435 20.33 -28.26 -13.61
N LYS A 436 20.12 -26.91 -13.57
CA LYS A 436 20.37 -26.08 -12.37
C LYS A 436 19.12 -26.02 -11.52
N ALA A 437 19.28 -26.13 -10.20
CA ALA A 437 18.19 -25.87 -9.27
C ALA A 437 17.84 -24.37 -9.26
N ALA A 438 16.55 -24.04 -9.18
CA ALA A 438 16.09 -22.66 -9.18
C ALA A 438 15.19 -22.36 -7.98
N ILE A 439 15.53 -21.30 -7.23
CA ILE A 439 14.74 -20.75 -6.13
C ILE A 439 14.22 -19.40 -6.57
N HIS A 440 12.93 -19.21 -6.54
CA HIS A 440 12.28 -17.96 -6.85
C HIS A 440 11.91 -17.20 -5.57
N LEU A 441 12.30 -15.94 -5.49
CA LEU A 441 11.86 -15.02 -4.45
C LEU A 441 10.87 -14.01 -5.07
N THR A 442 9.59 -14.12 -4.75
CA THR A 442 8.64 -13.07 -5.11
C THR A 442 8.79 -11.94 -4.10
N MET A 443 9.56 -10.90 -4.47
CA MET A 443 10.00 -9.86 -3.53
C MET A 443 8.96 -8.75 -3.31
N ARG A 444 7.82 -8.81 -4.01
CA ARG A 444 6.71 -7.88 -3.84
C ARG A 444 5.40 -8.64 -3.97
N SER A 445 4.83 -8.70 -5.16
CA SER A 445 3.57 -9.39 -5.40
C SER A 445 3.77 -10.92 -5.39
N PRO A 446 3.04 -11.68 -4.56
CA PRO A 446 3.13 -13.14 -4.57
C PRO A 446 2.60 -13.74 -5.89
N TYR A 447 1.80 -13.00 -6.64
CA TYR A 447 1.19 -13.43 -7.90
C TYR A 447 2.20 -13.61 -9.04
N ASP A 448 3.44 -13.13 -8.90
CA ASP A 448 4.54 -13.38 -9.84
C ASP A 448 4.81 -14.88 -10.02
N VAL A 449 4.45 -15.70 -9.03
CA VAL A 449 4.64 -17.16 -9.07
C VAL A 449 3.99 -17.79 -10.30
N VAL A 450 2.81 -17.36 -10.70
CA VAL A 450 2.05 -17.91 -11.84
C VAL A 450 2.84 -17.84 -13.15
N SER A 451 3.72 -16.86 -13.29
CA SER A 451 4.53 -16.66 -14.50
C SER A 451 5.71 -17.61 -14.61
N PHE A 452 6.13 -18.26 -13.51
CA PHE A 452 7.40 -19.01 -13.43
C PHE A 452 7.28 -20.38 -12.76
N ASP A 453 6.09 -20.77 -12.34
CA ASP A 453 5.85 -21.97 -11.55
C ASP A 453 6.37 -23.25 -12.22
N ASP A 454 6.34 -23.33 -13.55
CA ASP A 454 6.85 -24.44 -14.34
C ASP A 454 8.39 -24.48 -14.47
N LEU A 455 9.09 -23.44 -14.01
CA LEU A 455 10.53 -23.25 -14.21
C LEU A 455 11.37 -23.30 -12.92
N VAL A 456 10.73 -23.38 -11.75
CA VAL A 456 11.40 -23.27 -10.45
C VAL A 456 11.12 -24.46 -9.56
N ASP A 457 12.08 -24.82 -8.70
CA ASP A 457 11.97 -25.94 -7.76
C ASP A 457 11.45 -25.48 -6.38
N ALA A 458 11.69 -24.23 -6.01
CA ALA A 458 11.15 -23.65 -4.78
C ALA A 458 10.78 -22.19 -4.97
N THR A 459 9.72 -21.74 -4.28
CA THR A 459 9.27 -20.33 -4.29
C THR A 459 8.95 -19.86 -2.90
N LEU A 460 9.52 -18.70 -2.54
CA LEU A 460 9.25 -17.96 -1.31
C LEU A 460 8.64 -16.58 -1.64
N ALA A 461 7.57 -16.21 -0.96
CA ALA A 461 7.05 -14.86 -0.98
C ALA A 461 7.60 -14.06 0.20
N THR A 462 8.13 -12.87 -0.09
CA THR A 462 8.66 -11.94 0.91
C THR A 462 7.82 -10.68 1.05
N TYR A 463 6.88 -10.44 0.15
CA TYR A 463 5.97 -9.28 0.07
C TYR A 463 6.68 -7.92 0.00
N SER A 464 7.99 -7.90 0.25
CA SER A 464 8.82 -6.71 0.28
C SER A 464 10.23 -7.04 -0.24
N PHE A 465 10.79 -6.11 -1.00
CA PHE A 465 12.13 -6.21 -1.60
C PHE A 465 13.23 -5.50 -0.77
N HIS A 466 12.93 -5.18 0.49
CA HIS A 466 13.84 -4.42 1.34
C HIS A 466 14.96 -5.29 1.92
N GLY A 467 16.16 -4.72 1.90
CA GLY A 467 17.38 -5.30 2.43
C GLY A 467 17.98 -4.50 3.59
N TYR A 468 19.31 -4.41 3.68
CA TYR A 468 20.00 -3.88 4.87
C TYR A 468 20.07 -2.36 4.95
N ASP A 469 20.31 -1.65 3.84
CA ASP A 469 20.83 -0.28 3.87
C ASP A 469 20.13 0.66 2.89
N GLY A 470 20.28 1.97 3.12
CA GLY A 470 19.81 3.02 2.23
C GLY A 470 18.31 3.06 2.04
N GLY A 471 17.87 3.40 0.85
CA GLY A 471 16.47 3.47 0.46
C GLY A 471 15.76 2.12 0.37
N LEU A 472 16.52 1.02 0.37
CA LEU A 472 16.00 -0.36 0.39
C LEU A 472 16.18 -1.04 1.76
N ARG A 473 16.41 -0.28 2.84
CA ARG A 473 16.56 -0.83 4.19
C ARG A 473 15.30 -1.60 4.63
N GLY A 474 15.51 -2.73 5.27
CA GLY A 474 14.46 -3.57 5.86
C GLY A 474 14.90 -5.03 6.02
N PRO A 475 14.18 -5.86 6.79
CA PRO A 475 14.59 -7.23 7.10
C PRO A 475 14.15 -8.30 6.09
N SER A 476 13.33 -7.99 5.07
CA SER A 476 12.64 -9.00 4.26
C SER A 476 13.60 -9.94 3.52
N LEU A 477 14.58 -9.42 2.78
CA LEU A 477 15.53 -10.25 2.05
C LEU A 477 16.48 -11.02 2.99
N PRO A 478 17.01 -10.42 4.08
CA PRO A 478 17.75 -11.17 5.08
C PRO A 478 16.98 -12.34 5.69
N VAL A 479 15.72 -12.14 6.06
CA VAL A 479 14.89 -13.21 6.65
C VAL A 479 14.60 -14.31 5.62
N ALA A 480 14.36 -13.96 4.36
CA ALA A 480 14.20 -14.97 3.30
C ALA A 480 15.45 -15.87 3.16
N VAL A 481 16.65 -15.31 3.29
CA VAL A 481 17.90 -16.10 3.30
C VAL A 481 17.96 -17.02 4.52
N ASP A 482 17.51 -16.56 5.69
CA ASP A 482 17.44 -17.41 6.90
C ASP A 482 16.50 -18.62 6.69
N VAL A 483 15.38 -18.42 5.98
CA VAL A 483 14.48 -19.53 5.59
C VAL A 483 15.17 -20.47 4.59
N ILE A 484 15.83 -19.93 3.56
CA ILE A 484 16.59 -20.74 2.57
C ILE A 484 17.64 -21.61 3.24
N LEU A 485 18.29 -21.10 4.28
CA LEU A 485 19.34 -21.81 5.03
C LEU A 485 18.82 -22.70 6.18
N GLY A 486 17.51 -22.74 6.41
CA GLY A 486 16.88 -23.50 7.50
C GLY A 486 17.17 -22.96 8.89
N ARG A 487 17.57 -21.69 9.01
CA ARG A 487 17.76 -21.00 10.29
C ARG A 487 16.44 -20.58 10.90
N GLN A 488 15.44 -20.44 10.08
CA GLN A 488 14.06 -20.12 10.43
C GLN A 488 13.11 -20.94 9.55
N ALA A 489 12.01 -21.41 10.14
CA ALA A 489 10.93 -22.01 9.37
C ALA A 489 10.08 -20.91 8.70
N PRO A 490 9.59 -21.11 7.45
CA PRO A 490 8.57 -20.23 6.89
C PRO A 490 7.28 -20.38 7.71
N GLN A 491 6.66 -19.26 8.08
CA GLN A 491 5.48 -19.25 8.95
C GLN A 491 4.26 -18.61 8.27
N GLY A 492 4.48 -17.76 7.26
CA GLY A 492 3.40 -17.11 6.54
C GLY A 492 2.55 -18.09 5.73
N CYS A 493 1.26 -17.75 5.60
CA CYS A 493 0.29 -18.46 4.77
C CYS A 493 -0.38 -17.48 3.80
N LEU A 494 -0.76 -17.97 2.61
CA LEU A 494 -1.53 -17.21 1.60
C LEU A 494 -2.97 -17.68 1.63
#